data_04da3bc0c412e3e7dda5c5c3b3aff01c
#
_entry.id   04da3bc0c412e3e7dda5c5c3b3aff01c
#
_cell.length_a   1.000
_cell.length_b   1.000
_cell.length_c   1.000
_cell.angle_alpha   90.00
_cell.angle_beta   90.00
_cell.angle_gamma   90.00
#
_symmetry.space_group_name_H-M   'P 1'
#
loop_
_entity.id
_entity.type
_entity.pdbx_description
1 polymer ?
#
loop_
_entity_poly.entity_id
_entity_poly.type
_entity_poly.pdbx_seq_one_letter_code
_entity_poly.pdbx_strand_id
1 'polypeptide(L)'
;IRSFTTMPYVFTTLNRARQLFGVSSEAATFFLVQLKEGANIDAVKQELKRRLPDVEVLTKAELKSRSLDQWLFGTGAGVALIGGALLGMLVGTVIVAQTLYSSTKDHLNEFAPLRALGSSSGYIHKVILTQAGLSAVLGYGLGMSIALVIIYYSLNTALPIIMTPGLAAGLFALTVFMCAISAISAIMKVMKIDPAMVFNR
;
A
#
# COMPACT_ATOMS: atom_id res chain seq x y z
N ILE A 1 -7.99 5.52 -26.90
CA ILE A 1 -8.12 6.06 -25.54
C ILE A 1 -9.09 5.13 -24.80
N ARG A 2 -8.57 4.37 -23.85
CA ARG A 2 -9.39 3.52 -22.99
C ARG A 2 -9.49 4.23 -21.63
N SER A 3 -10.71 4.48 -21.14
CA SER A 3 -10.96 4.99 -19.79
C SER A 3 -11.59 3.90 -18.95
N PHE A 4 -11.20 3.85 -17.71
CA PHE A 4 -11.58 2.80 -16.77
C PHE A 4 -12.99 2.94 -16.17
N THR A 5 -13.52 4.15 -16.15
CA THR A 5 -14.67 4.47 -15.30
C THR A 5 -16.02 4.47 -15.98
N THR A 6 -16.05 4.45 -17.30
CA THR A 6 -17.30 4.56 -18.05
C THR A 6 -17.27 3.72 -19.32
N MET A 7 -18.13 2.74 -19.40
CA MET A 7 -18.50 2.03 -20.62
C MET A 7 -20.03 2.05 -20.71
N PRO A 8 -20.62 2.26 -21.87
CA PRO A 8 -20.02 2.37 -23.21
C PRO A 8 -19.52 3.78 -23.55
N TYR A 9 -18.47 3.87 -24.40
CA TYR A 9 -17.99 5.15 -24.96
C TYR A 9 -18.69 5.47 -26.24
N VAL A 10 -19.10 6.72 -26.39
CA VAL A 10 -19.59 7.27 -27.64
C VAL A 10 -18.59 8.33 -28.10
N PHE A 11 -17.94 8.08 -29.22
CA PHE A 11 -17.07 9.04 -29.86
C PHE A 11 -17.88 9.87 -30.84
N THR A 12 -17.87 11.19 -30.67
CA THR A 12 -18.57 12.11 -31.55
C THR A 12 -17.75 13.39 -31.72
N THR A 13 -18.10 14.24 -32.66
CA THR A 13 -17.46 15.55 -32.80
C THR A 13 -17.86 16.45 -31.66
N LEU A 14 -16.96 17.38 -31.26
CA LEU A 14 -17.20 18.32 -30.16
C LEU A 14 -18.53 19.09 -30.32
N ASN A 15 -18.86 19.50 -31.57
CA ASN A 15 -20.09 20.24 -31.85
C ASN A 15 -21.35 19.37 -31.62
N ARG A 16 -21.33 18.12 -32.03
CA ARG A 16 -22.43 17.19 -31.78
C ARG A 16 -22.57 16.86 -30.28
N ALA A 17 -21.46 16.68 -29.58
CA ALA A 17 -21.48 16.49 -28.11
C ALA A 17 -22.13 17.68 -27.40
N ARG A 18 -21.76 18.91 -27.78
CA ARG A 18 -22.35 20.13 -27.21
C ARG A 18 -23.84 20.22 -27.47
N GLN A 19 -24.30 19.89 -28.67
CA GLN A 19 -25.73 19.86 -29.01
C GLN A 19 -26.49 18.81 -28.18
N LEU A 20 -25.93 17.61 -28.01
CA LEU A 20 -26.52 16.53 -27.24
C LEU A 20 -26.69 16.89 -25.76
N PHE A 21 -25.70 17.57 -25.19
CA PHE A 21 -25.71 17.95 -23.77
C PHE A 21 -26.26 19.35 -23.51
N GLY A 22 -26.73 20.06 -24.52
CA GLY A 22 -27.26 21.42 -24.39
C GLY A 22 -26.23 22.45 -23.87
N VAL A 23 -24.94 22.17 -24.14
CA VAL A 23 -23.83 23.02 -23.64
C VAL A 23 -23.51 24.09 -24.71
N SER A 24 -23.31 25.34 -24.25
CA SER A 24 -22.93 26.45 -25.13
C SER A 24 -21.68 26.11 -25.97
N SER A 25 -21.63 26.66 -27.20
CA SER A 25 -20.46 26.53 -28.07
C SER A 25 -19.17 27.09 -27.48
N GLU A 26 -19.30 28.01 -26.52
CA GLU A 26 -18.18 28.67 -25.86
C GLU A 26 -17.77 28.01 -24.53
N ALA A 27 -18.55 27.05 -24.04
CA ALA A 27 -18.23 26.35 -22.80
C ALA A 27 -17.15 25.27 -23.00
N ALA A 28 -16.18 25.26 -22.12
CA ALA A 28 -15.16 24.22 -22.02
C ALA A 28 -14.98 23.80 -20.55
N THR A 29 -14.83 22.49 -20.35
CA THR A 29 -14.66 21.93 -18.99
C THR A 29 -13.26 22.18 -18.45
N PHE A 30 -12.24 22.16 -19.33
CA PHE A 30 -10.85 22.36 -18.95
C PHE A 30 -10.11 23.15 -20.03
N PHE A 31 -9.25 24.07 -19.58
CA PHE A 31 -8.27 24.75 -20.43
C PHE A 31 -6.89 24.32 -19.96
N LEU A 32 -6.07 23.81 -20.90
CA LEU A 32 -4.68 23.47 -20.63
C LEU A 32 -3.80 24.64 -21.04
N VAL A 33 -3.06 25.21 -20.09
CA VAL A 33 -2.12 26.28 -20.34
C VAL A 33 -0.71 25.74 -20.24
N GLN A 34 0.02 25.77 -21.36
CA GLN A 34 1.43 25.42 -21.40
C GLN A 34 2.28 26.67 -21.16
N LEU A 35 3.14 26.62 -20.16
CA LEU A 35 4.07 27.70 -19.85
C LEU A 35 5.34 27.57 -20.71
N LYS A 36 5.96 28.72 -21.01
CA LYS A 36 7.29 28.76 -21.63
C LYS A 36 8.33 28.27 -20.62
N GLU A 37 9.42 27.69 -21.14
CA GLU A 37 10.54 27.26 -20.30
C GLU A 37 11.08 28.43 -19.46
N GLY A 38 11.29 28.20 -18.17
CA GLY A 38 11.76 29.21 -17.22
C GLY A 38 10.69 30.13 -16.63
N ALA A 39 9.40 29.98 -16.99
CA ALA A 39 8.33 30.78 -16.38
C ALA A 39 8.06 30.34 -14.94
N ASN A 40 7.85 31.32 -14.04
CA ASN A 40 7.48 31.05 -12.65
C ASN A 40 5.99 30.62 -12.58
N ILE A 41 5.77 29.36 -12.24
CA ILE A 41 4.44 28.74 -12.20
C ILE A 41 3.51 29.47 -11.21
N ASP A 42 4.03 29.83 -10.02
CA ASP A 42 3.22 30.45 -8.97
C ASP A 42 2.81 31.88 -9.35
N ALA A 43 3.69 32.65 -9.96
CA ALA A 43 3.37 34.00 -10.43
C ALA A 43 2.29 33.98 -11.52
N VAL A 44 2.41 33.06 -12.49
CA VAL A 44 1.40 32.91 -13.57
C VAL A 44 0.08 32.42 -12.99
N LYS A 45 0.11 31.49 -12.04
CA LYS A 45 -1.10 31.02 -11.37
C LYS A 45 -1.84 32.12 -10.63
N GLN A 46 -1.12 32.96 -9.89
CA GLN A 46 -1.71 34.12 -9.21
C GLN A 46 -2.33 35.14 -10.18
N GLU A 47 -1.62 35.42 -11.27
CA GLU A 47 -2.13 36.34 -12.29
C GLU A 47 -3.37 35.79 -12.99
N LEU A 48 -3.41 34.49 -13.30
CA LEU A 48 -4.58 33.85 -13.88
C LEU A 48 -5.78 33.86 -12.91
N LYS A 49 -5.56 33.57 -11.62
CA LYS A 49 -6.62 33.67 -10.60
C LYS A 49 -7.18 35.08 -10.47
N ARG A 50 -6.33 36.10 -10.61
CA ARG A 50 -6.77 37.51 -10.55
C ARG A 50 -7.61 37.89 -11.76
N ARG A 51 -7.27 37.41 -12.94
CA ARG A 51 -7.99 37.72 -14.20
C ARG A 51 -9.25 36.89 -14.40
N LEU A 52 -9.30 35.70 -13.84
CA LEU A 52 -10.38 34.74 -14.02
C LEU A 52 -10.89 34.28 -12.65
N PRO A 53 -11.66 35.13 -11.93
CA PRO A 53 -12.13 34.83 -10.57
C PRO A 53 -13.09 33.63 -10.52
N ASP A 54 -13.83 33.37 -11.60
CA ASP A 54 -14.85 32.33 -11.71
C ASP A 54 -14.27 30.98 -12.15
N VAL A 55 -12.94 30.90 -12.36
CA VAL A 55 -12.27 29.68 -12.84
C VAL A 55 -11.23 29.20 -11.83
N GLU A 56 -11.25 27.93 -11.54
CA GLU A 56 -10.25 27.32 -10.67
C GLU A 56 -8.96 27.04 -11.44
N VAL A 57 -7.86 27.68 -11.02
CA VAL A 57 -6.54 27.50 -11.63
C VAL A 57 -5.73 26.54 -10.78
N LEU A 58 -5.44 25.37 -11.34
CA LEU A 58 -4.69 24.30 -10.69
C LEU A 58 -3.38 24.02 -11.43
N THR A 59 -2.33 23.78 -10.67
CA THR A 59 -1.09 23.21 -11.22
C THR A 59 -1.28 21.71 -11.47
N LYS A 60 -0.40 21.13 -12.30
CA LYS A 60 -0.40 19.68 -12.55
C LYS A 60 -0.30 18.85 -11.26
N ALA A 61 0.49 19.31 -10.29
CA ALA A 61 0.65 18.65 -9.00
C ALA A 61 -0.63 18.71 -8.16
N GLU A 62 -1.26 19.87 -8.09
CA GLU A 62 -2.52 20.06 -7.37
C GLU A 62 -3.67 19.26 -7.98
N LEU A 63 -3.79 19.27 -9.30
CA LEU A 63 -4.80 18.47 -10.00
C LEU A 63 -4.61 16.98 -9.73
N LYS A 64 -3.36 16.51 -9.75
CA LYS A 64 -3.02 15.11 -9.44
C LYS A 64 -3.39 14.75 -7.99
N SER A 65 -3.02 15.59 -7.02
CA SER A 65 -3.34 15.36 -5.60
C SER A 65 -4.84 15.31 -5.39
N ARG A 66 -5.57 16.29 -5.91
CA ARG A 66 -7.03 16.34 -5.79
C ARG A 66 -7.73 15.16 -6.44
N SER A 67 -7.24 14.74 -7.60
CA SER A 67 -7.77 13.55 -8.27
C SER A 67 -7.51 12.28 -7.47
N LEU A 68 -6.33 12.14 -6.86
CA LEU A 68 -6.00 11.02 -5.99
C LEU A 68 -6.88 11.01 -4.73
N ASP A 69 -7.05 12.16 -4.08
CA ASP A 69 -7.89 12.28 -2.88
C ASP A 69 -9.35 11.89 -3.19
N GLN A 70 -9.86 12.36 -4.32
CA GLN A 70 -11.20 11.98 -4.76
C GLN A 70 -11.32 10.50 -5.08
N TRP A 71 -10.32 9.88 -5.70
CA TRP A 71 -10.33 8.46 -5.98
C TRP A 71 -10.18 7.58 -4.73
N LEU A 72 -9.30 7.97 -3.81
CA LEU A 72 -9.02 7.20 -2.59
C LEU A 72 -10.14 7.35 -1.54
N PHE A 73 -10.65 8.57 -1.36
CA PHE A 73 -11.58 8.86 -0.26
C PHE A 73 -12.98 9.27 -0.73
N GLY A 74 -13.11 9.81 -1.94
CA GLY A 74 -14.39 10.22 -2.52
C GLY A 74 -15.15 9.07 -3.20
N THR A 75 -14.49 7.94 -3.46
CA THR A 75 -15.14 6.77 -4.07
C THR A 75 -15.17 5.60 -3.11
N GLY A 76 -16.26 4.82 -3.11
CA GLY A 76 -16.36 3.60 -2.32
C GLY A 76 -15.28 2.56 -2.66
N ALA A 77 -14.79 2.56 -3.91
CA ALA A 77 -13.73 1.66 -4.35
C ALA A 77 -12.40 1.93 -3.65
N GLY A 78 -11.99 3.20 -3.51
CA GLY A 78 -10.76 3.58 -2.82
C GLY A 78 -10.82 3.21 -1.34
N VAL A 79 -11.92 3.49 -0.67
CA VAL A 79 -12.15 3.13 0.74
C VAL A 79 -12.11 1.62 0.94
N ALA A 80 -12.74 0.84 0.03
CA ALA A 80 -12.73 -0.61 0.09
C ALA A 80 -11.32 -1.20 -0.09
N LEU A 81 -10.52 -0.65 -1.01
CA LEU A 81 -9.13 -1.08 -1.22
C LEU A 81 -8.25 -0.80 -0.01
N ILE A 82 -8.34 0.40 0.57
CA ILE A 82 -7.59 0.79 1.77
C ILE A 82 -8.04 -0.08 2.96
N GLY A 83 -9.33 -0.25 3.15
CA GLY A 83 -9.89 -1.08 4.22
C GLY A 83 -9.45 -2.55 4.09
N GLY A 84 -9.50 -3.11 2.89
CA GLY A 84 -9.02 -4.46 2.60
C GLY A 84 -7.52 -4.63 2.87
N ALA A 85 -6.70 -3.66 2.47
CA ALA A 85 -5.26 -3.67 2.75
C ALA A 85 -4.96 -3.62 4.25
N LEU A 86 -5.64 -2.75 5.00
CA LEU A 86 -5.50 -2.66 6.46
C LEU A 86 -5.93 -3.94 7.16
N LEU A 87 -7.06 -4.53 6.77
CA LEU A 87 -7.52 -5.81 7.30
C LEU A 87 -6.53 -6.93 6.99
N GLY A 88 -6.04 -7.01 5.76
CA GLY A 88 -5.02 -7.99 5.36
C GLY A 88 -3.74 -7.85 6.18
N MET A 89 -3.29 -6.62 6.45
CA MET A 89 -2.13 -6.33 7.27
C MET A 89 -2.35 -6.75 8.74
N LEU A 90 -3.52 -6.45 9.30
CA LEU A 90 -3.87 -6.83 10.66
C LEU A 90 -3.92 -8.35 10.81
N VAL A 91 -4.66 -9.02 9.95
CA VAL A 91 -4.81 -10.49 9.97
C VAL A 91 -3.45 -11.16 9.75
N GLY A 92 -2.66 -10.70 8.77
CA GLY A 92 -1.31 -11.20 8.50
C GLY A 92 -0.40 -11.08 9.73
N THR A 93 -0.40 -9.93 10.40
CA THR A 93 0.39 -9.69 11.61
C THR A 93 0.00 -10.67 12.73
N VAL A 94 -1.30 -10.88 12.94
CA VAL A 94 -1.80 -11.81 13.96
C VAL A 94 -1.42 -13.26 13.65
N ILE A 95 -1.58 -13.69 12.39
CA ILE A 95 -1.22 -15.06 11.96
C ILE A 95 0.27 -15.31 12.15
N VAL A 96 1.13 -14.38 11.69
CA VAL A 96 2.58 -14.51 11.86
C VAL A 96 2.96 -14.57 13.35
N ALA A 97 2.38 -13.70 14.20
CA ALA A 97 2.63 -13.72 15.63
C ALA A 97 2.22 -15.04 16.28
N GLN A 98 1.07 -15.59 15.89
CA GLN A 98 0.57 -16.86 16.40
C GLN A 98 1.43 -18.05 15.94
N THR A 99 1.87 -18.04 14.68
CA THR A 99 2.76 -19.08 14.13
C THR A 99 4.11 -19.07 14.84
N LEU A 100 4.72 -17.90 15.04
CA LEU A 100 5.98 -17.76 15.75
C LEU A 100 5.85 -18.22 17.21
N TYR A 101 4.74 -17.84 17.87
CA TYR A 101 4.46 -18.28 19.24
C TYR A 101 4.28 -19.79 19.32
N SER A 102 3.48 -20.42 18.44
CA SER A 102 3.27 -21.87 18.43
C SER A 102 4.56 -22.62 18.17
N SER A 103 5.30 -22.23 17.13
CA SER A 103 6.61 -22.82 16.81
C SER A 103 7.57 -22.76 17.99
N THR A 104 7.65 -21.60 18.68
CA THR A 104 8.53 -21.46 19.84
C THR A 104 8.04 -22.32 21.02
N LYS A 105 6.72 -22.44 21.23
CA LYS A 105 6.12 -23.26 22.28
C LYS A 105 6.40 -24.73 22.05
N ASP A 106 6.31 -25.22 20.83
CA ASP A 106 6.56 -26.63 20.48
C ASP A 106 8.01 -27.03 20.74
N HIS A 107 8.97 -26.10 20.61
CA HIS A 107 10.38 -26.30 20.92
C HIS A 107 10.79 -25.92 22.36
N LEU A 108 9.84 -25.60 23.25
CA LEU A 108 10.16 -25.27 24.65
C LEU A 108 10.90 -26.41 25.38
N ASN A 109 10.58 -27.67 25.07
CA ASN A 109 11.24 -28.82 25.66
C ASN A 109 12.74 -28.91 25.28
N GLU A 110 13.12 -28.35 24.15
CA GLU A 110 14.51 -28.24 23.71
C GLU A 110 15.23 -27.03 24.34
N PHE A 111 14.49 -25.95 24.57
CA PHE A 111 15.04 -24.72 25.17
C PHE A 111 15.17 -24.80 26.69
N ALA A 112 14.33 -25.60 27.38
CA ALA A 112 14.34 -25.71 28.84
C ALA A 112 15.69 -26.29 29.38
N PRO A 113 16.27 -27.37 28.81
CA PRO A 113 17.59 -27.87 29.23
C PRO A 113 18.70 -26.86 28.92
N LEU A 114 18.68 -26.18 27.79
CA LEU A 114 19.66 -25.15 27.44
C LEU A 114 19.64 -23.99 28.44
N ARG A 115 18.47 -23.62 28.94
CA ARG A 115 18.31 -22.57 29.94
C ARG A 115 18.80 -23.03 31.33
N ALA A 116 18.58 -24.30 31.68
CA ALA A 116 19.12 -24.89 32.89
C ALA A 116 20.66 -24.98 32.93
N LEU A 117 21.28 -25.13 31.71
CA LEU A 117 22.73 -25.12 31.52
C LEU A 117 23.32 -23.71 31.46
N GLY A 118 22.52 -22.64 31.71
CA GLY A 118 22.98 -21.26 31.78
C GLY A 118 22.87 -20.45 30.48
N SER A 119 22.15 -20.93 29.46
CA SER A 119 21.90 -20.19 28.24
C SER A 119 21.08 -18.92 28.54
N SER A 120 21.52 -17.78 28.01
CA SER A 120 20.83 -16.50 28.20
C SER A 120 19.48 -16.47 27.48
N SER A 121 18.52 -15.73 28.05
CA SER A 121 17.21 -15.45 27.40
C SER A 121 17.37 -14.81 26.01
N GLY A 122 18.50 -14.17 25.73
CA GLY A 122 18.82 -13.59 24.45
C GLY A 122 18.93 -14.60 23.30
N TYR A 123 19.22 -15.86 23.58
CA TYR A 123 19.27 -16.91 22.56
C TYR A 123 17.89 -17.14 21.93
N ILE A 124 16.85 -17.28 22.76
CA ILE A 124 15.48 -17.47 22.29
C ILE A 124 15.00 -16.26 21.47
N HIS A 125 15.31 -15.04 21.94
CA HIS A 125 15.00 -13.82 21.19
C HIS A 125 15.64 -13.82 19.81
N LYS A 126 16.92 -14.22 19.72
CA LYS A 126 17.65 -14.30 18.45
C LYS A 126 17.01 -15.32 17.50
N VAL A 127 16.61 -16.47 18.01
CA VAL A 127 15.95 -17.52 17.20
C VAL A 127 14.64 -16.99 16.63
N ILE A 128 13.77 -16.39 17.45
CA ILE A 128 12.46 -15.86 17.02
C ILE A 128 12.66 -14.72 16.00
N LEU A 129 13.62 -13.81 16.23
CA LEU A 129 13.90 -12.72 15.29
C LEU A 129 14.47 -13.22 13.97
N THR A 130 15.33 -14.24 14.00
CA THR A 130 15.87 -14.86 12.75
C THR A 130 14.75 -15.53 11.97
N GLN A 131 13.86 -16.26 12.66
CA GLN A 131 12.70 -16.91 12.04
C GLN A 131 11.75 -15.88 11.42
N ALA A 132 11.48 -14.77 12.13
CA ALA A 132 10.66 -13.66 11.63
C ALA A 132 11.29 -13.00 10.40
N GLY A 133 12.61 -12.76 10.43
CA GLY A 133 13.36 -12.21 9.29
C GLY A 133 13.31 -13.12 8.07
N LEU A 134 13.51 -14.40 8.25
CA LEU A 134 13.41 -15.39 7.18
C LEU A 134 12.00 -15.43 6.59
N SER A 135 10.99 -15.44 7.45
CA SER A 135 9.58 -15.39 7.05
C SER A 135 9.25 -14.13 6.26
N ALA A 136 9.81 -12.97 6.64
CA ALA A 136 9.63 -11.71 5.92
C ALA A 136 10.22 -11.78 4.51
N VAL A 137 11.45 -12.29 4.37
CA VAL A 137 12.12 -12.40 3.07
C VAL A 137 11.40 -13.39 2.14
N LEU A 138 11.09 -14.59 2.65
CA LEU A 138 10.41 -15.61 1.85
C LEU A 138 8.97 -15.21 1.51
N GLY A 139 8.23 -14.68 2.48
CA GLY A 139 6.85 -14.23 2.28
C GLY A 139 6.78 -13.06 1.30
N TYR A 140 7.66 -12.07 1.43
CA TYR A 140 7.76 -10.97 0.47
C TYR A 140 8.15 -11.47 -0.92
N GLY A 141 9.14 -12.36 -1.03
CA GLY A 141 9.58 -12.91 -2.31
C GLY A 141 8.46 -13.63 -3.05
N LEU A 142 7.71 -14.49 -2.35
CA LEU A 142 6.55 -15.19 -2.92
C LEU A 142 5.42 -14.21 -3.29
N GLY A 143 5.08 -13.30 -2.39
CA GLY A 143 4.04 -12.30 -2.64
C GLY A 143 4.38 -11.37 -3.80
N MET A 144 5.63 -10.92 -3.89
CA MET A 144 6.12 -10.09 -4.99
C MET A 144 6.12 -10.86 -6.31
N SER A 145 6.50 -12.15 -6.31
CA SER A 145 6.46 -12.98 -7.52
C SER A 145 5.04 -13.08 -8.08
N ILE A 146 4.04 -13.32 -7.22
CA ILE A 146 2.63 -13.36 -7.61
C ILE A 146 2.19 -11.97 -8.12
N ALA A 147 2.55 -10.90 -7.42
CA ALA A 147 2.22 -9.53 -7.82
C ALA A 147 2.80 -9.19 -9.21
N LEU A 148 4.05 -9.56 -9.49
CA LEU A 148 4.69 -9.33 -10.78
C LEU A 148 3.99 -10.10 -11.91
N VAL A 149 3.54 -11.34 -11.66
CA VAL A 149 2.73 -12.10 -12.63
C VAL A 149 1.42 -11.36 -12.94
N ILE A 150 0.71 -10.88 -11.92
CA ILE A 150 -0.54 -10.11 -12.10
C ILE A 150 -0.26 -8.82 -12.87
N ILE A 151 0.80 -8.11 -12.53
CA ILE A 151 1.21 -6.88 -13.23
C ILE A 151 1.49 -7.18 -14.70
N TYR A 152 2.24 -8.24 -15.01
CA TYR A 152 2.55 -8.63 -16.38
C TYR A 152 1.28 -8.86 -17.23
N TYR A 153 0.31 -9.58 -16.71
CA TYR A 153 -0.99 -9.76 -17.40
C TYR A 153 -1.80 -8.46 -17.47
N SER A 154 -1.67 -7.57 -16.48
CA SER A 154 -2.38 -6.29 -16.44
C SER A 154 -1.90 -5.30 -17.51
N LEU A 155 -0.65 -5.38 -17.98
CA LEU A 155 -0.10 -4.46 -18.97
C LEU A 155 -0.90 -4.41 -20.28
N ASN A 156 -1.55 -5.50 -20.64
CA ASN A 156 -2.38 -5.62 -21.84
C ASN A 156 -3.88 -5.33 -21.58
N THR A 157 -4.25 -4.93 -20.38
CA THR A 157 -5.63 -4.62 -20.00
C THR A 157 -5.91 -3.12 -20.06
N ALA A 158 -7.17 -2.74 -19.86
CA ALA A 158 -7.57 -1.33 -19.82
C ALA A 158 -7.00 -0.57 -18.60
N LEU A 159 -6.47 -1.30 -17.61
CA LEU A 159 -5.90 -0.79 -16.36
C LEU A 159 -4.49 -1.35 -16.16
N PRO A 160 -3.47 -0.74 -16.75
CA PRO A 160 -2.11 -1.14 -16.48
C PRO A 160 -1.72 -0.81 -15.03
N ILE A 161 -1.36 -1.83 -14.26
CA ILE A 161 -0.80 -1.66 -12.93
C ILE A 161 0.70 -1.41 -13.10
N ILE A 162 1.20 -0.35 -12.48
CA ILE A 162 2.62 0.03 -12.54
C ILE A 162 3.24 -0.15 -11.16
N MET A 163 4.27 -0.99 -11.08
CA MET A 163 5.09 -1.14 -9.90
C MET A 163 6.34 -0.26 -10.03
N THR A 164 6.51 0.69 -9.12
CA THR A 164 7.75 1.46 -9.06
C THR A 164 8.74 0.81 -8.09
N PRO A 165 10.07 0.92 -8.31
CA PRO A 165 11.05 0.38 -7.37
C PRO A 165 10.89 0.90 -5.95
N GLY A 166 10.50 2.18 -5.80
CA GLY A 166 10.21 2.78 -4.49
C GLY A 166 9.02 2.12 -3.78
N LEU A 167 7.95 1.79 -4.53
CA LEU A 167 6.81 1.08 -3.98
C LEU A 167 7.19 -0.33 -3.54
N ALA A 168 7.97 -1.06 -4.35
CA ALA A 168 8.47 -2.38 -4.01
C ALA A 168 9.31 -2.35 -2.73
N ALA A 169 10.24 -1.41 -2.61
CA ALA A 169 11.05 -1.22 -1.41
C ALA A 169 10.20 -0.85 -0.19
N GLY A 170 9.20 0.01 -0.35
CA GLY A 170 8.26 0.39 0.71
C GLY A 170 7.43 -0.80 1.21
N LEU A 171 6.95 -1.65 0.31
CA LEU A 171 6.23 -2.88 0.67
C LEU A 171 7.14 -3.89 1.39
N PHE A 172 8.41 -4.01 0.98
CA PHE A 172 9.38 -4.83 1.70
C PHE A 172 9.60 -4.32 3.13
N ALA A 173 9.84 -3.02 3.28
CA ALA A 173 10.01 -2.40 4.60
C ALA A 173 8.77 -2.61 5.49
N LEU A 174 7.57 -2.47 4.93
CA LEU A 174 6.31 -2.73 5.63
C LEU A 174 6.20 -4.19 6.07
N THR A 175 6.56 -5.16 5.21
CA THR A 175 6.55 -6.59 5.54
C THR A 175 7.52 -6.91 6.68
N VAL A 176 8.74 -6.36 6.63
CA VAL A 176 9.73 -6.51 7.72
C VAL A 176 9.20 -5.92 9.02
N PHE A 177 8.58 -4.74 8.96
CA PHE A 177 7.99 -4.09 10.12
C PHE A 177 6.86 -4.93 10.76
N MET A 178 5.96 -5.49 9.94
CA MET A 178 4.91 -6.40 10.40
C MET A 178 5.49 -7.65 11.09
N CYS A 179 6.50 -8.28 10.48
CA CYS A 179 7.15 -9.45 11.04
C CYS A 179 7.90 -9.11 12.34
N ALA A 180 8.51 -7.94 12.45
CA ALA A 180 9.15 -7.48 13.68
C ALA A 180 8.14 -7.28 14.83
N ILE A 181 7.00 -6.64 14.57
CA ILE A 181 5.92 -6.50 15.56
C ILE A 181 5.40 -7.88 15.99
N SER A 182 5.21 -8.80 15.03
CA SER A 182 4.77 -10.17 15.30
C SER A 182 5.76 -10.93 16.18
N ALA A 183 7.07 -10.79 15.90
CA ALA A 183 8.13 -11.40 16.69
C ALA A 183 8.15 -10.86 18.13
N ILE A 184 8.05 -9.55 18.32
CA ILE A 184 7.99 -8.93 19.65
C ILE A 184 6.77 -9.46 20.43
N SER A 185 5.61 -9.54 19.76
CA SER A 185 4.38 -10.07 20.37
C SER A 185 4.52 -11.54 20.79
N ALA A 186 5.18 -12.36 19.95
CA ALA A 186 5.47 -13.76 20.25
C ALA A 186 6.44 -13.88 21.43
N ILE A 187 7.51 -13.10 21.45
CA ILE A 187 8.49 -13.07 22.55
C ILE A 187 7.80 -12.72 23.88
N MET A 188 6.99 -11.66 23.90
CA MET A 188 6.28 -11.27 25.11
C MET A 188 5.34 -12.35 25.64
N LYS A 189 4.69 -13.12 24.76
CA LYS A 189 3.82 -14.24 25.16
C LYS A 189 4.63 -15.44 25.69
N VAL A 190 5.74 -15.79 25.02
CA VAL A 190 6.61 -16.90 25.45
C VAL A 190 7.27 -16.63 26.79
N MET A 191 7.70 -15.39 27.04
CA MET A 191 8.33 -14.98 28.29
C MET A 191 7.38 -15.05 29.52
N LYS A 192 6.06 -15.06 29.29
CA LYS A 192 5.05 -15.21 30.34
C LYS A 192 4.78 -16.67 30.72
N ILE A 193 5.33 -17.64 29.98
CA ILE A 193 5.19 -19.08 30.33
C ILE A 193 6.19 -19.41 31.41
N ASP A 194 5.70 -19.95 32.55
CA ASP A 194 6.53 -20.40 33.67
C ASP A 194 7.32 -21.65 33.21
N PRO A 195 8.68 -21.61 33.25
CA PRO A 195 9.49 -22.78 32.93
C PRO A 195 9.18 -24.03 33.78
N ALA A 196 8.62 -23.86 34.98
CA ALA A 196 8.26 -24.97 35.87
C ALA A 196 7.14 -25.85 35.31
N MET A 197 6.31 -25.33 34.39
CA MET A 197 5.24 -26.14 33.77
C MET A 197 5.77 -27.25 32.83
N VAL A 198 7.03 -27.17 32.40
CA VAL A 198 7.67 -28.16 31.51
C VAL A 198 8.11 -29.41 32.30
N PHE A 199 8.36 -29.27 33.61
CA PHE A 199 8.85 -30.36 34.46
C PHE A 199 7.73 -31.14 35.15
N ASN A 200 6.47 -30.73 34.98
CA ASN A 200 5.29 -31.33 35.62
C ASN A 200 4.46 -32.24 34.71
N ARG A 201 5.10 -32.84 33.68
CA ARG A 201 4.49 -33.89 32.86
C ARG A 201 5.18 -35.20 33.00
#